data_d58490c22a1c37108c1c08beb2173196
#
_entry.id   d58490c22a1c37108c1c08beb2173196
#
_cell.length_a   1.000
_cell.length_b   1.000
_cell.length_c   1.000
_cell.angle_alpha   90.00
_cell.angle_beta   90.00
_cell.angle_gamma   90.00
#
_symmetry.space_group_name_H-M   'P 1'
#
loop_
_entity.id
_entity.type
_entity.pdbx_description
1 polymer ?
#
loop_
_entity_poly.entity_id
_entity_poly.type
_entity_poly.pdbx_seq_one_letter_code
_entity_poly.pdbx_strand_id
1 'polypeptide(L)'
;SALTRIAPDLNIDIVRLIDGRQPSVASNQIRMEIDPDGAMSSRAAARHLNQFDVVVFQHEYGIYGSNDGEAILDMVDLVERPIVVVLHTVVGNPNRNQRRVIESLGERSRLVVLSEAARTALAGRYDIPRSQVVVIPHGAHWPAQPPRPGPRHQLITWGLLGPGKGLERSIGAMPMLRDLEPRPRYRIVGRTHPAVLRAHGPVYRQRLQALVRELGVADMVEFVDRYVEDHELLQMVASSDIVVIPYDNHEQVSSGVLTEAVGAGRPVVATRFPHAVELVEPGAGIVVEHASAAIAAGVRRLLTEPEAYERAVSVAAETSAALAWEAAADRHARLIRSLIWRRATA
;
A
#
# COMPACT_ATOMS: atom_id res chain seq x y z
N SER A 1 -5.31 -16.20 7.82
CA SER A 1 -4.61 -14.89 7.86
C SER A 1 -3.38 -14.94 8.78
N ALA A 2 -2.48 -13.95 8.70
CA ALA A 2 -1.35 -13.85 9.63
C ALA A 2 -1.84 -13.69 11.09
N LEU A 3 -2.87 -12.86 11.30
CA LEU A 3 -3.44 -12.64 12.63
C LEU A 3 -3.98 -13.93 13.26
N THR A 4 -4.65 -14.80 12.52
CA THR A 4 -5.14 -16.10 13.01
C THR A 4 -4.01 -17.03 13.46
N ARG A 5 -2.85 -16.96 12.77
CA ARG A 5 -1.68 -17.79 13.14
C ARG A 5 -0.94 -17.24 14.36
N ILE A 6 -0.80 -15.92 14.45
CA ILE A 6 -0.05 -15.24 15.52
C ILE A 6 -0.84 -15.13 16.82
N ALA A 7 -2.15 -15.01 16.72
CA ALA A 7 -3.05 -14.87 17.86
C ALA A 7 -4.19 -15.91 17.79
N PRO A 8 -3.90 -17.21 18.02
CA PRO A 8 -4.90 -18.27 17.92
C PRO A 8 -5.96 -18.21 19.04
N ASP A 9 -5.71 -17.43 20.07
CA ASP A 9 -6.66 -17.11 21.14
C ASP A 9 -7.74 -16.10 20.74
N LEU A 10 -7.55 -15.40 19.61
CA LEU A 10 -8.56 -14.47 19.07
C LEU A 10 -9.51 -15.20 18.12
N ASN A 11 -10.80 -15.14 18.41
CA ASN A 11 -11.83 -15.55 17.46
C ASN A 11 -12.13 -14.39 16.50
N ILE A 12 -11.94 -14.61 15.20
CA ILE A 12 -12.00 -13.55 14.17
C ILE A 12 -13.08 -13.89 13.16
N ASP A 13 -14.10 -13.04 13.09
CA ASP A 13 -15.10 -13.03 12.03
C ASP A 13 -14.91 -11.83 11.11
N ILE A 14 -15.30 -11.98 9.86
CA ILE A 14 -15.19 -10.95 8.83
C ILE A 14 -16.59 -10.57 8.34
N VAL A 15 -16.92 -9.28 8.43
CA VAL A 15 -18.02 -8.65 7.70
C VAL A 15 -17.46 -8.01 6.46
N ARG A 16 -17.88 -8.46 5.30
CA ARG A 16 -17.37 -8.00 4.00
C ARG A 16 -18.30 -6.98 3.35
N LEU A 17 -17.72 -5.87 2.89
CA LEU A 17 -18.42 -4.94 2.01
C LEU A 17 -18.48 -5.52 0.59
N ILE A 18 -19.66 -5.47 -0.03
CA ILE A 18 -19.87 -5.89 -1.42
C ILE A 18 -20.44 -4.73 -2.23
N ASP A 19 -19.94 -4.54 -3.44
CA ASP A 19 -20.45 -3.54 -4.38
C ASP A 19 -21.38 -4.14 -5.46
N GLY A 20 -21.82 -5.38 -5.25
CA GLY A 20 -22.71 -6.12 -6.16
C GLY A 20 -22.08 -6.52 -7.49
N ARG A 21 -20.81 -6.22 -7.72
CA ARG A 21 -20.14 -6.35 -9.05
C ARG A 21 -19.04 -7.40 -9.11
N GLN A 22 -18.60 -7.92 -7.97
CA GLN A 22 -17.53 -8.92 -7.93
C GLN A 22 -18.05 -10.26 -7.41
N PRO A 23 -17.59 -11.38 -8.00
CA PRO A 23 -17.89 -12.70 -7.44
C PRO A 23 -17.30 -12.80 -6.03
N SER A 24 -18.12 -13.26 -5.12
CA SER A 24 -17.72 -13.46 -3.73
C SER A 24 -16.71 -14.61 -3.64
N VAL A 25 -15.54 -14.32 -3.12
CA VAL A 25 -14.56 -15.36 -2.77
C VAL A 25 -15.02 -15.99 -1.47
N ALA A 26 -15.33 -17.27 -1.48
CA ALA A 26 -15.75 -17.99 -0.27
C ALA A 26 -14.61 -18.07 0.75
N SER A 27 -14.88 -17.72 2.00
CA SER A 27 -13.98 -17.92 3.14
C SER A 27 -14.79 -18.29 4.37
N ASN A 28 -14.33 -19.26 5.12
CA ASN A 28 -14.98 -19.70 6.37
C ASN A 28 -15.00 -18.61 7.47
N GLN A 29 -14.22 -17.55 7.31
CA GLN A 29 -14.20 -16.40 8.22
C GLN A 29 -15.23 -15.32 7.85
N ILE A 30 -15.79 -15.33 6.62
CA ILE A 30 -16.79 -14.37 6.20
C ILE A 30 -18.16 -14.85 6.75
N ARG A 31 -18.73 -14.09 7.68
CA ARG A 31 -20.00 -14.38 8.32
C ARG A 31 -21.14 -13.56 7.79
N MET A 32 -20.83 -12.39 7.23
CA MET A 32 -21.82 -11.47 6.72
C MET A 32 -21.26 -10.70 5.52
N GLU A 33 -22.13 -10.42 4.57
CA GLU A 33 -21.88 -9.50 3.47
C GLU A 33 -22.88 -8.36 3.54
N ILE A 34 -22.42 -7.14 3.36
CA ILE A 34 -23.24 -5.93 3.45
C ILE A 34 -23.00 -5.01 2.25
N ASP A 35 -24.08 -4.38 1.81
CA ASP A 35 -24.02 -3.28 0.86
C ASP A 35 -23.79 -1.98 1.65
N PRO A 36 -22.70 -1.24 1.40
CA PRO A 36 -22.39 -0.02 2.13
C PRO A 36 -23.43 1.10 1.93
N ASP A 37 -24.16 1.10 0.80
CA ASP A 37 -25.22 2.09 0.52
C ASP A 37 -26.57 1.71 1.14
N GLY A 38 -26.69 0.55 1.77
CA GLY A 38 -27.92 0.02 2.37
C GLY A 38 -28.08 0.32 3.86
N ALA A 39 -28.94 1.27 4.25
CA ALA A 39 -29.20 1.62 5.66
C ALA A 39 -29.63 0.43 6.56
N MET A 40 -30.33 -0.55 6.01
CA MET A 40 -30.67 -1.80 6.70
C MET A 40 -29.45 -2.66 6.96
N SER A 41 -28.48 -2.63 6.06
CA SER A 41 -27.22 -3.38 6.15
C SER A 41 -26.36 -2.89 7.31
N SER A 42 -26.23 -1.58 7.51
CA SER A 42 -25.45 -0.98 8.62
C SER A 42 -25.98 -1.40 10.00
N ARG A 43 -27.30 -1.41 10.19
CA ARG A 43 -27.92 -1.86 11.45
C ARG A 43 -27.74 -3.36 11.71
N ALA A 44 -27.86 -4.18 10.67
CA ALA A 44 -27.63 -5.63 10.77
C ALA A 44 -26.16 -5.93 11.09
N ALA A 45 -25.24 -5.25 10.42
CA ALA A 45 -23.81 -5.35 10.67
C ALA A 45 -23.47 -4.94 12.12
N ALA A 46 -23.95 -3.78 12.58
CA ALA A 46 -23.68 -3.31 13.94
C ALA A 46 -24.18 -4.28 15.01
N ARG A 47 -25.36 -4.89 14.82
CA ARG A 47 -25.86 -5.94 15.73
C ARG A 47 -24.96 -7.16 15.78
N HIS A 48 -24.40 -7.58 14.64
CA HIS A 48 -23.43 -8.68 14.60
C HIS A 48 -22.10 -8.26 15.24
N LEU A 49 -21.57 -7.09 14.89
CA LEU A 49 -20.31 -6.56 15.43
C LEU A 49 -20.35 -6.36 16.94
N ASN A 50 -21.52 -6.00 17.51
CA ASN A 50 -21.69 -5.83 18.95
C ASN A 50 -21.63 -7.15 19.77
N GLN A 51 -21.56 -8.31 19.12
CA GLN A 51 -21.32 -9.60 19.77
C GLN A 51 -19.85 -9.84 20.10
N PHE A 52 -18.92 -9.05 19.57
CA PHE A 52 -17.48 -9.18 19.75
C PHE A 52 -16.94 -8.21 20.80
N ASP A 53 -15.73 -8.48 21.28
CA ASP A 53 -15.08 -7.62 22.29
C ASP A 53 -14.48 -6.36 21.70
N VAL A 54 -14.00 -6.42 20.45
CA VAL A 54 -13.38 -5.31 19.69
C VAL A 54 -13.80 -5.40 18.24
N VAL A 55 -14.07 -4.26 17.61
CA VAL A 55 -14.36 -4.15 16.18
C VAL A 55 -13.23 -3.44 15.46
N VAL A 56 -12.79 -3.99 14.33
CA VAL A 56 -11.76 -3.40 13.49
C VAL A 56 -12.34 -3.03 12.13
N PHE A 57 -12.36 -1.75 11.80
CA PHE A 57 -12.74 -1.26 10.48
C PHE A 57 -11.51 -1.03 9.60
N GLN A 58 -11.57 -1.48 8.35
CA GLN A 58 -10.58 -1.16 7.31
C GLN A 58 -11.13 0.02 6.51
N HIS A 59 -10.55 1.20 6.67
CA HIS A 59 -11.06 2.40 6.04
C HIS A 59 -10.27 2.78 4.78
N GLU A 60 -11.02 2.99 3.70
CA GLU A 60 -10.60 3.65 2.47
C GLU A 60 -11.79 4.48 1.94
N TYR A 61 -11.56 5.69 1.44
CA TYR A 61 -12.62 6.61 1.04
C TYR A 61 -13.59 6.05 -0.01
N GLY A 62 -13.13 5.12 -0.83
CA GLY A 62 -13.92 4.55 -1.94
C GLY A 62 -14.74 3.32 -1.62
N ILE A 63 -14.72 2.79 -0.39
CA ILE A 63 -15.36 1.48 -0.08
C ILE A 63 -16.63 1.58 0.78
N TYR A 64 -16.92 2.73 1.38
CA TYR A 64 -18.11 2.94 2.22
C TYR A 64 -19.15 3.87 1.56
N GLY A 65 -19.43 3.65 0.29
CA GLY A 65 -20.44 4.41 -0.44
C GLY A 65 -20.01 5.79 -0.92
N SER A 66 -20.99 6.64 -1.24
CA SER A 66 -20.81 7.98 -1.77
C SER A 66 -20.20 8.96 -0.75
N ASN A 67 -19.84 10.17 -1.21
CA ASN A 67 -19.35 11.27 -0.37
C ASN A 67 -18.15 10.87 0.52
N ASP A 68 -17.06 10.43 -0.11
CA ASP A 68 -15.82 10.10 0.59
C ASP A 68 -15.96 8.98 1.66
N GLY A 69 -16.90 8.06 1.47
CA GLY A 69 -17.09 6.92 2.38
C GLY A 69 -17.77 7.25 3.71
N GLU A 70 -18.51 8.35 3.79
CA GLU A 70 -19.14 8.80 5.04
C GLU A 70 -20.14 7.84 5.65
N ALA A 71 -20.70 6.87 4.87
CA ALA A 71 -21.62 5.86 5.38
C ALA A 71 -20.99 4.95 6.47
N ILE A 72 -19.67 4.91 6.61
CA ILE A 72 -19.02 4.24 7.74
C ILE A 72 -19.45 4.83 9.09
N LEU A 73 -19.74 6.13 9.16
CA LEU A 73 -20.09 6.81 10.40
C LEU A 73 -21.40 6.26 10.99
N ASP A 74 -22.41 5.97 10.14
CA ASP A 74 -23.67 5.37 10.58
C ASP A 74 -23.45 4.01 11.25
N MET A 75 -22.46 3.26 10.79
CA MET A 75 -22.13 1.96 11.37
C MET A 75 -21.33 2.12 12.67
N VAL A 76 -20.35 3.02 12.68
CA VAL A 76 -19.51 3.32 13.85
C VAL A 76 -20.36 3.82 15.01
N ASP A 77 -21.38 4.66 14.74
CA ASP A 77 -22.29 5.20 15.77
C ASP A 77 -23.16 4.12 16.42
N LEU A 78 -23.45 3.04 15.71
CA LEU A 78 -24.23 1.90 16.21
C LEU A 78 -23.39 0.83 16.92
N VAL A 79 -22.05 0.93 16.86
CA VAL A 79 -21.15 -0.01 17.52
C VAL A 79 -20.86 0.46 18.94
N GLU A 80 -21.21 -0.40 19.93
CA GLU A 80 -21.03 -0.15 21.37
C GLU A 80 -19.73 -0.75 21.93
N ARG A 81 -18.90 -1.29 21.07
CA ARG A 81 -17.63 -1.95 21.42
C ARG A 81 -16.45 -1.04 21.17
N PRO A 82 -15.30 -1.27 21.81
CA PRO A 82 -14.07 -0.59 21.42
C PRO A 82 -13.81 -0.76 19.92
N ILE A 83 -13.51 0.36 19.27
CA ILE A 83 -13.30 0.40 17.82
C ILE A 83 -11.83 0.71 17.51
N VAL A 84 -11.29 -0.02 16.56
CA VAL A 84 -10.05 0.30 15.86
C VAL A 84 -10.38 0.61 14.41
N VAL A 85 -9.90 1.73 13.88
CA VAL A 85 -10.01 2.05 12.45
C VAL A 85 -8.62 2.07 11.82
N VAL A 86 -8.40 1.22 10.84
CA VAL A 86 -7.16 1.19 10.05
C VAL A 86 -7.35 2.09 8.84
N LEU A 87 -6.61 3.19 8.79
CA LEU A 87 -6.67 4.16 7.70
C LEU A 87 -5.66 3.77 6.62
N HIS A 88 -6.13 3.28 5.48
CA HIS A 88 -5.27 2.95 4.35
C HIS A 88 -4.78 4.19 3.60
N THR A 89 -5.58 5.24 3.60
CA THR A 89 -5.23 6.54 3.00
C THR A 89 -5.44 7.67 4.01
N VAL A 90 -4.42 8.52 4.18
CA VAL A 90 -4.50 9.81 4.86
C VAL A 90 -4.21 10.88 3.82
N VAL A 91 -5.22 11.69 3.50
CA VAL A 91 -5.11 12.74 2.47
C VAL A 91 -4.37 13.95 3.04
N GLY A 92 -3.36 14.41 2.33
CA GLY A 92 -2.55 15.55 2.75
C GLY A 92 -3.27 16.90 2.67
N ASN A 93 -4.18 17.05 1.70
CA ASN A 93 -5.03 18.21 1.56
C ASN A 93 -6.51 17.77 1.48
N PRO A 94 -7.12 17.38 2.64
CA PRO A 94 -8.47 16.85 2.66
C PRO A 94 -9.50 17.94 2.32
N ASN A 95 -10.53 17.55 1.56
CA ASN A 95 -11.72 18.36 1.45
C ASN A 95 -12.48 18.39 2.80
N ARG A 96 -13.51 19.22 2.90
CA ARG A 96 -14.28 19.40 4.15
C ARG A 96 -14.91 18.09 4.62
N ASN A 97 -15.41 17.27 3.71
CA ASN A 97 -16.05 16.00 4.06
C ASN A 97 -15.05 14.94 4.48
N GLN A 98 -13.95 14.79 3.75
CA GLN A 98 -12.85 13.88 4.12
C GLN A 98 -12.31 14.18 5.51
N ARG A 99 -12.12 15.47 5.84
CA ARG A 99 -11.70 15.90 7.16
C ARG A 99 -12.72 15.48 8.22
N ARG A 100 -14.01 15.81 8.02
CA ARG A 100 -15.10 15.47 8.94
C ARG A 100 -15.16 13.96 9.21
N VAL A 101 -15.10 13.14 8.17
CA VAL A 101 -15.16 11.68 8.31
C VAL A 101 -14.03 11.17 9.20
N ILE A 102 -12.79 11.57 8.93
CA ILE A 102 -11.63 11.08 9.69
C ILE A 102 -11.64 11.60 11.14
N GLU A 103 -12.00 12.87 11.36
CA GLU A 103 -12.12 13.45 12.72
C GLU A 103 -13.19 12.74 13.53
N SER A 104 -14.40 12.52 12.95
CA SER A 104 -15.46 11.76 13.61
C SER A 104 -15.07 10.31 13.92
N LEU A 105 -14.33 9.64 13.02
CA LEU A 105 -13.77 8.32 13.32
C LEU A 105 -12.76 8.38 14.48
N GLY A 106 -11.95 9.43 14.54
CA GLY A 106 -10.98 9.66 15.63
C GLY A 106 -11.65 9.82 16.99
N GLU A 107 -12.80 10.51 17.08
CA GLU A 107 -13.54 10.69 18.34
C GLU A 107 -14.04 9.38 18.92
N ARG A 108 -14.34 8.40 18.07
CA ARG A 108 -15.01 7.13 18.44
C ARG A 108 -14.07 5.93 18.50
N SER A 109 -12.82 6.07 18.03
CA SER A 109 -11.96 4.91 17.81
C SER A 109 -10.50 5.16 18.15
N ARG A 110 -9.73 4.06 18.23
CA ARG A 110 -8.28 4.08 18.10
C ARG A 110 -7.93 4.02 16.62
N LEU A 111 -7.23 5.02 16.10
CA LEU A 111 -6.78 5.03 14.71
C LEU A 111 -5.47 4.28 14.54
N VAL A 112 -5.39 3.45 13.52
CA VAL A 112 -4.16 2.83 13.06
C VAL A 112 -3.81 3.43 11.70
N VAL A 113 -2.58 3.89 11.55
CA VAL A 113 -2.00 4.35 10.28
C VAL A 113 -0.81 3.50 9.89
N LEU A 114 -0.47 3.52 8.60
CA LEU A 114 0.47 2.57 8.02
C LEU A 114 1.93 3.09 7.96
N SER A 115 2.17 4.33 8.44
CA SER A 115 3.50 4.96 8.44
C SER A 115 3.58 6.09 9.46
N GLU A 116 4.78 6.48 9.86
CA GLU A 116 5.01 7.68 10.66
C GLU A 116 4.66 8.96 9.89
N ALA A 117 4.87 8.96 8.57
CA ALA A 117 4.46 10.03 7.68
C ALA A 117 2.94 10.25 7.75
N ALA A 118 2.13 9.18 7.75
CA ALA A 118 0.69 9.26 7.91
C ALA A 118 0.28 9.79 9.30
N ARG A 119 0.96 9.37 10.37
CA ARG A 119 0.73 9.90 11.72
C ARG A 119 1.04 11.40 11.80
N THR A 120 2.12 11.82 11.19
CA THR A 120 2.52 13.23 11.12
C THR A 120 1.50 14.05 10.32
N ALA A 121 1.02 13.52 9.19
CA ALA A 121 -0.02 14.18 8.39
C ALA A 121 -1.34 14.32 9.15
N LEU A 122 -1.78 13.31 9.91
CA LEU A 122 -2.95 13.42 10.77
C LEU A 122 -2.78 14.51 11.84
N ALA A 123 -1.67 14.50 12.56
CA ALA A 123 -1.43 15.45 13.63
C ALA A 123 -1.30 16.91 13.14
N GLY A 124 -0.89 17.12 11.90
CA GLY A 124 -0.72 18.46 11.33
C GLY A 124 -1.93 19.01 10.57
N ARG A 125 -2.88 18.16 10.20
CA ARG A 125 -3.95 18.53 9.24
C ARG A 125 -5.36 18.15 9.68
N TYR A 126 -5.48 17.34 10.74
CA TYR A 126 -6.75 16.94 11.33
C TYR A 126 -6.73 17.20 12.84
N ASP A 127 -7.89 17.46 13.42
CA ASP A 127 -8.02 17.66 14.89
C ASP A 127 -8.07 16.30 15.61
N ILE A 128 -6.95 15.58 15.56
CA ILE A 128 -6.83 14.24 16.15
C ILE A 128 -5.61 14.20 17.07
N PRO A 129 -5.82 13.95 18.38
CA PRO A 129 -4.71 13.81 19.33
C PRO A 129 -3.76 12.69 18.93
N ARG A 130 -2.45 12.97 18.95
CA ARG A 130 -1.42 11.99 18.60
C ARG A 130 -1.50 10.72 19.44
N SER A 131 -2.00 10.80 20.67
CA SER A 131 -2.23 9.67 21.57
C SER A 131 -3.32 8.69 21.10
N GLN A 132 -4.20 9.09 20.19
CA GLN A 132 -5.22 8.25 19.58
C GLN A 132 -4.72 7.46 18.37
N VAL A 133 -3.53 7.81 17.85
CA VAL A 133 -2.99 7.24 16.61
C VAL A 133 -1.87 6.26 16.93
N VAL A 134 -1.98 5.04 16.42
CA VAL A 134 -0.97 3.98 16.48
C VAL A 134 -0.42 3.73 15.08
N VAL A 135 0.90 3.60 14.96
CA VAL A 135 1.51 3.21 13.68
C VAL A 135 1.72 1.70 13.67
N ILE A 136 1.06 1.05 12.72
CA ILE A 136 1.29 -0.36 12.39
C ILE A 136 1.54 -0.43 10.87
N PRO A 137 2.77 -0.62 10.44
CA PRO A 137 3.10 -0.67 9.02
C PRO A 137 2.27 -1.72 8.26
N HIS A 138 2.02 -1.44 6.98
CA HIS A 138 1.45 -2.43 6.08
C HIS A 138 2.31 -3.70 6.10
N GLY A 139 1.69 -4.87 6.15
CA GLY A 139 2.42 -6.12 6.05
C GLY A 139 2.99 -6.34 4.66
N ALA A 140 4.16 -6.94 4.58
CA ALA A 140 4.79 -7.37 3.34
C ALA A 140 4.97 -8.88 3.34
N HIS A 141 4.93 -9.49 2.15
CA HIS A 141 5.26 -10.88 1.98
C HIS A 141 6.78 -11.05 2.01
N TRP A 142 7.24 -12.02 2.78
CA TRP A 142 8.67 -12.32 2.90
C TRP A 142 9.08 -13.32 1.83
N PRO A 143 10.11 -13.07 1.02
CA PRO A 143 10.64 -14.08 0.12
C PRO A 143 11.34 -15.18 0.93
N ALA A 144 11.03 -16.43 0.62
CA ALA A 144 11.65 -17.60 1.27
C ALA A 144 13.16 -17.73 1.00
N GLN A 145 13.71 -16.94 0.08
CA GLN A 145 15.13 -16.98 -0.30
C GLN A 145 15.70 -15.55 -0.40
N PRO A 146 16.95 -15.37 0.08
CA PRO A 146 17.65 -14.10 -0.13
C PRO A 146 17.82 -13.82 -1.63
N PRO A 147 17.94 -12.53 -2.02
CA PRO A 147 18.19 -12.15 -3.40
C PRO A 147 19.46 -12.81 -3.93
N ARG A 148 19.43 -13.28 -5.17
CA ARG A 148 20.62 -13.83 -5.82
C ARG A 148 21.65 -12.72 -6.03
N PRO A 149 22.94 -12.96 -5.73
CA PRO A 149 23.96 -11.95 -5.91
C PRO A 149 24.16 -11.57 -7.39
N GLY A 150 24.38 -10.30 -7.63
CA GLY A 150 24.79 -9.73 -8.92
C GLY A 150 23.65 -9.08 -9.70
N PRO A 151 23.85 -7.84 -10.15
CA PRO A 151 22.85 -7.12 -10.91
C PRO A 151 22.65 -7.76 -12.29
N ARG A 152 21.41 -8.14 -12.59
CA ARG A 152 20.98 -8.61 -13.92
C ARG A 152 20.34 -7.49 -14.73
N HIS A 153 20.37 -6.25 -14.20
CA HIS A 153 19.75 -5.05 -14.75
C HIS A 153 18.22 -5.19 -14.98
N GLN A 154 17.55 -5.92 -14.08
CA GLN A 154 16.09 -6.08 -14.11
C GLN A 154 15.42 -5.06 -13.20
N LEU A 155 14.60 -4.18 -13.78
CA LEU A 155 13.80 -3.18 -13.08
C LEU A 155 12.34 -3.63 -13.06
N ILE A 156 11.59 -3.31 -11.99
CA ILE A 156 10.18 -3.63 -11.88
C ILE A 156 9.39 -2.50 -11.22
N THR A 157 8.16 -2.31 -11.70
CA THR A 157 7.08 -1.57 -11.02
C THR A 157 5.81 -2.40 -11.15
N TRP A 158 4.99 -2.45 -10.10
CA TRP A 158 3.72 -3.18 -10.16
C TRP A 158 2.57 -2.45 -9.50
N GLY A 159 1.35 -2.95 -9.72
CA GLY A 159 0.12 -2.48 -9.12
C GLY A 159 -0.92 -2.03 -10.14
N LEU A 160 -1.99 -1.40 -9.68
CA LEU A 160 -3.01 -0.83 -10.55
C LEU A 160 -2.46 0.43 -11.23
N LEU A 161 -2.41 0.40 -12.57
CA LEU A 161 -1.84 1.47 -13.37
C LEU A 161 -2.83 2.60 -13.59
N GLY A 162 -2.38 3.83 -13.44
CA GLY A 162 -3.21 5.01 -13.65
C GLY A 162 -2.42 6.30 -13.52
N PRO A 163 -3.04 7.45 -13.86
CA PRO A 163 -2.45 8.76 -13.62
C PRO A 163 -2.01 8.93 -12.16
N GLY A 164 -0.90 9.61 -11.96
CA GLY A 164 -0.30 9.77 -10.62
C GLY A 164 0.68 8.66 -10.23
N LYS A 165 0.76 7.57 -11.00
CA LYS A 165 1.78 6.53 -10.80
C LYS A 165 3.15 6.90 -11.41
N GLY A 166 3.23 7.96 -12.22
CA GLY A 166 4.46 8.51 -12.77
C GLY A 166 5.21 7.58 -13.74
N LEU A 167 4.51 6.58 -14.31
CA LEU A 167 5.11 5.61 -15.22
C LEU A 167 5.73 6.27 -16.45
N GLU A 168 5.18 7.39 -16.87
CA GLU A 168 5.70 8.21 -17.95
C GLU A 168 7.17 8.64 -17.70
N ARG A 169 7.48 8.99 -16.44
CA ARG A 169 8.84 9.39 -16.05
C ARG A 169 9.79 8.21 -16.01
N SER A 170 9.36 7.06 -15.49
CA SER A 170 10.23 5.88 -15.50
C SER A 170 10.48 5.35 -16.89
N ILE A 171 9.50 5.39 -17.80
CA ILE A 171 9.69 5.08 -19.22
C ILE A 171 10.64 6.10 -19.85
N GLY A 172 10.46 7.40 -19.54
CA GLY A 172 11.35 8.48 -20.01
C GLY A 172 12.77 8.41 -19.48
N ALA A 173 13.04 7.65 -18.42
CA ALA A 173 14.37 7.38 -17.91
C ALA A 173 15.14 6.33 -18.75
N MET A 174 14.43 5.41 -19.40
CA MET A 174 15.04 4.27 -20.09
C MET A 174 16.03 4.65 -21.23
N PRO A 175 15.74 5.67 -22.06
CA PRO A 175 16.72 6.11 -23.08
C PRO A 175 18.10 6.48 -22.51
N MET A 176 18.14 7.02 -21.28
CA MET A 176 19.37 7.46 -20.60
C MET A 176 20.19 6.31 -20.01
N LEU A 177 19.68 5.09 -20.09
CA LEU A 177 20.29 3.87 -19.55
C LEU A 177 20.74 2.90 -20.66
N ARG A 178 20.65 3.31 -21.93
CA ARG A 178 20.95 2.44 -23.09
C ARG A 178 22.41 2.00 -23.18
N ASP A 179 23.32 2.80 -22.64
CA ASP A 179 24.76 2.59 -22.64
C ASP A 179 25.23 1.57 -21.59
N LEU A 180 24.33 1.15 -20.69
CA LEU A 180 24.67 0.14 -19.70
C LEU A 180 24.67 -1.28 -20.30
N GLU A 181 25.65 -2.08 -19.88
CA GLU A 181 25.78 -3.50 -20.26
C GLU A 181 25.79 -4.39 -18.99
N PRO A 182 24.89 -5.39 -18.89
CA PRO A 182 23.81 -5.67 -19.82
C PRO A 182 22.76 -4.53 -19.81
N ARG A 183 22.10 -4.32 -20.97
CA ARG A 183 21.08 -3.28 -21.11
C ARG A 183 19.93 -3.50 -20.14
N PRO A 184 19.52 -2.50 -19.35
CA PRO A 184 18.44 -2.64 -18.38
C PRO A 184 17.10 -2.99 -19.04
N ARG A 185 16.34 -3.86 -18.37
CA ARG A 185 14.97 -4.21 -18.75
C ARG A 185 14.02 -3.76 -17.66
N TYR A 186 13.00 -3.02 -18.03
CA TYR A 186 11.98 -2.48 -17.14
C TYR A 186 10.63 -3.15 -17.36
N ARG A 187 10.18 -3.89 -16.35
CA ARG A 187 8.90 -4.58 -16.36
C ARG A 187 7.85 -3.77 -15.61
N ILE A 188 6.74 -3.46 -16.28
CA ILE A 188 5.58 -2.77 -15.73
C ILE A 188 4.45 -3.79 -15.60
N VAL A 189 4.13 -4.18 -14.36
CA VAL A 189 3.22 -5.29 -14.05
C VAL A 189 1.90 -4.76 -13.50
N GLY A 190 0.80 -5.19 -14.10
CA GLY A 190 -0.54 -4.94 -13.59
C GLY A 190 -1.51 -4.37 -14.61
N ARG A 191 -2.78 -4.38 -14.24
CA ARG A 191 -3.90 -3.89 -15.06
C ARG A 191 -4.11 -2.39 -14.84
N THR A 192 -4.76 -1.75 -15.79
CA THR A 192 -5.25 -0.37 -15.59
C THR A 192 -6.27 -0.35 -14.45
N HIS A 193 -6.16 0.66 -13.58
CA HIS A 193 -7.07 0.82 -12.44
C HIS A 193 -8.53 0.81 -12.90
N PRO A 194 -9.44 0.04 -12.26
CA PRO A 194 -10.83 -0.11 -12.74
C PRO A 194 -11.56 1.23 -12.89
N ALA A 195 -11.35 2.18 -11.99
CA ALA A 195 -11.97 3.51 -12.10
C ALA A 195 -11.44 4.29 -13.31
N VAL A 196 -10.14 4.20 -13.61
CA VAL A 196 -9.53 4.83 -14.80
C VAL A 196 -10.06 4.17 -16.08
N LEU A 197 -10.16 2.83 -16.07
CA LEU A 197 -10.69 2.09 -17.22
C LEU A 197 -12.16 2.43 -17.49
N ARG A 198 -12.98 2.59 -16.44
CA ARG A 198 -14.38 3.01 -16.60
C ARG A 198 -14.52 4.44 -17.11
N ALA A 199 -13.69 5.37 -16.62
CA ALA A 199 -13.80 6.79 -16.98
C ALA A 199 -13.19 7.10 -18.36
N HIS A 200 -12.09 6.43 -18.72
CA HIS A 200 -11.26 6.81 -19.87
C HIS A 200 -10.92 5.64 -20.80
N GLY A 201 -11.46 4.44 -20.57
CA GLY A 201 -11.12 3.25 -21.36
C GLY A 201 -9.61 2.92 -21.26
N PRO A 202 -9.05 2.28 -22.30
CA PRO A 202 -7.65 1.84 -22.30
C PRO A 202 -6.63 2.96 -22.61
N VAL A 203 -7.08 4.22 -22.72
CA VAL A 203 -6.27 5.37 -23.22
C VAL A 203 -4.98 5.54 -22.42
N TYR A 204 -5.02 5.41 -21.10
CA TYR A 204 -3.82 5.60 -20.28
C TYR A 204 -2.69 4.62 -20.66
N ARG A 205 -3.00 3.32 -20.76
CA ARG A 205 -2.03 2.31 -21.20
C ARG A 205 -1.54 2.52 -22.62
N GLN A 206 -2.47 2.85 -23.54
CA GLN A 206 -2.12 3.12 -24.94
C GLN A 206 -1.13 4.29 -25.06
N ARG A 207 -1.29 5.34 -24.23
CA ARG A 207 -0.32 6.46 -24.16
C ARG A 207 1.04 6.01 -23.67
N LEU A 208 1.13 5.16 -22.63
CA LEU A 208 2.40 4.61 -22.18
C LEU A 208 3.08 3.76 -23.26
N GLN A 209 2.32 2.93 -23.96
CA GLN A 209 2.83 2.12 -25.08
C GLN A 209 3.27 2.99 -26.28
N ALA A 210 2.56 4.08 -26.55
CA ALA A 210 2.97 5.05 -27.56
C ALA A 210 4.29 5.73 -27.17
N LEU A 211 4.42 6.16 -25.92
CA LEU A 211 5.65 6.75 -25.39
C LEU A 211 6.85 5.81 -25.49
N VAL A 212 6.68 4.51 -25.22
CA VAL A 212 7.74 3.50 -25.40
C VAL A 212 8.22 3.44 -26.85
N ARG A 213 7.28 3.49 -27.81
CA ARG A 213 7.63 3.50 -29.25
C ARG A 213 8.31 4.81 -29.67
N GLU A 214 7.78 5.93 -29.25
CA GLU A 214 8.32 7.28 -29.53
C GLU A 214 9.77 7.43 -29.05
N LEU A 215 10.02 6.95 -27.83
CA LEU A 215 11.38 6.98 -27.25
C LEU A 215 12.30 5.88 -27.78
N GLY A 216 11.76 4.95 -28.60
CA GLY A 216 12.50 3.84 -29.17
C GLY A 216 13.08 2.87 -28.13
N VAL A 217 12.37 2.63 -27.02
CA VAL A 217 12.81 1.74 -25.92
C VAL A 217 11.99 0.46 -25.81
N ALA A 218 11.40 0.01 -26.92
CA ALA A 218 10.55 -1.19 -26.93
C ALA A 218 11.32 -2.48 -26.60
N ASP A 219 12.63 -2.50 -26.77
CA ASP A 219 13.52 -3.59 -26.38
C ASP A 219 13.88 -3.57 -24.87
N MET A 220 13.60 -2.46 -24.19
CA MET A 220 13.90 -2.25 -22.77
C MET A 220 12.68 -2.25 -21.87
N VAL A 221 11.46 -2.07 -22.39
CA VAL A 221 10.24 -1.93 -21.58
C VAL A 221 9.22 -3.03 -21.92
N GLU A 222 8.85 -3.79 -20.91
CA GLU A 222 7.84 -4.87 -21.00
C GLU A 222 6.60 -4.51 -20.18
N PHE A 223 5.39 -4.67 -20.78
CA PHE A 223 4.12 -4.56 -20.08
C PHE A 223 3.52 -5.95 -19.81
N VAL A 224 3.27 -6.26 -18.54
CA VAL A 224 2.52 -7.45 -18.13
C VAL A 224 1.08 -7.02 -17.81
N ASP A 225 0.20 -7.04 -18.84
CA ASP A 225 -1.19 -6.54 -18.75
C ASP A 225 -2.16 -7.64 -18.32
N ARG A 226 -1.99 -8.14 -17.12
CA ARG A 226 -2.89 -9.10 -16.51
C ARG A 226 -2.88 -8.97 -15.00
N TYR A 227 -3.87 -9.54 -14.35
CA TYR A 227 -3.76 -9.82 -12.93
C TYR A 227 -2.67 -10.89 -12.72
N VAL A 228 -1.79 -10.63 -11.81
CA VAL A 228 -0.71 -11.55 -11.43
C VAL A 228 -0.99 -12.02 -10.01
N GLU A 229 -1.01 -13.33 -9.82
CA GLU A 229 -1.22 -13.93 -8.50
C GLU A 229 -0.04 -13.63 -7.58
N ASP A 230 -0.30 -13.54 -6.28
CA ASP A 230 0.68 -13.10 -5.29
C ASP A 230 2.00 -13.88 -5.36
N HIS A 231 1.95 -15.22 -5.52
CA HIS A 231 3.15 -16.03 -5.60
C HIS A 231 3.99 -15.74 -6.86
N GLU A 232 3.34 -15.47 -7.98
CA GLU A 232 4.03 -15.11 -9.23
C GLU A 232 4.62 -13.71 -9.14
N LEU A 233 3.87 -12.75 -8.56
CA LEU A 233 4.36 -11.40 -8.32
C LEU A 233 5.60 -11.42 -7.42
N LEU A 234 5.57 -12.18 -6.33
CA LEU A 234 6.71 -12.36 -5.44
C LEU A 234 7.95 -12.89 -6.18
N GLN A 235 7.77 -13.86 -7.11
CA GLN A 235 8.86 -14.37 -7.94
C GLN A 235 9.40 -13.29 -8.89
N MET A 236 8.53 -12.49 -9.51
CA MET A 236 8.95 -11.38 -10.37
C MET A 236 9.74 -10.33 -9.58
N VAL A 237 9.28 -9.95 -8.40
CA VAL A 237 9.96 -9.01 -7.51
C VAL A 237 11.29 -9.58 -7.03
N ALA A 238 11.33 -10.83 -6.60
CA ALA A 238 12.56 -11.51 -6.15
C ALA A 238 13.60 -11.67 -7.27
N SER A 239 13.16 -11.78 -8.53
CA SER A 239 14.06 -11.86 -9.69
C SER A 239 14.51 -10.50 -10.23
N SER A 240 13.98 -9.41 -9.69
CA SER A 240 14.35 -8.05 -10.09
C SER A 240 15.46 -7.51 -9.20
N ASP A 241 16.30 -6.63 -9.74
CA ASP A 241 17.40 -6.02 -9.01
C ASP A 241 16.96 -4.73 -8.31
N ILE A 242 16.11 -3.94 -8.95
CA ILE A 242 15.65 -2.64 -8.46
C ILE A 242 14.14 -2.52 -8.64
N VAL A 243 13.45 -2.04 -7.62
CA VAL A 243 12.06 -1.60 -7.72
C VAL A 243 12.02 -0.10 -7.99
N VAL A 244 11.31 0.31 -9.03
CA VAL A 244 11.13 1.73 -9.36
C VAL A 244 9.74 2.18 -8.94
N ILE A 245 9.65 3.21 -8.11
CA ILE A 245 8.37 3.78 -7.61
C ILE A 245 8.32 5.27 -7.98
N PRO A 246 7.90 5.59 -9.21
CA PRO A 246 8.02 6.94 -9.75
C PRO A 246 6.80 7.83 -9.50
N TYR A 247 6.11 7.67 -8.36
CA TYR A 247 4.84 8.34 -8.08
C TYR A 247 4.90 9.85 -8.24
N ASP A 248 3.85 10.43 -8.82
CA ASP A 248 3.68 11.88 -8.99
C ASP A 248 3.11 12.56 -7.75
N ASN A 249 2.46 11.78 -6.88
CA ASN A 249 1.84 12.31 -5.67
C ASN A 249 2.90 12.63 -4.61
N HIS A 250 3.19 13.92 -4.46
CA HIS A 250 4.13 14.44 -3.46
C HIS A 250 3.65 14.26 -2.01
N GLU A 251 2.37 13.93 -1.80
CA GLU A 251 1.77 13.79 -0.48
C GLU A 251 1.46 12.32 -0.12
N GLN A 252 2.00 11.36 -0.88
CA GLN A 252 1.76 9.93 -0.60
C GLN A 252 2.39 9.52 0.73
N VAL A 253 1.56 9.39 1.77
CA VAL A 253 2.02 9.05 3.12
C VAL A 253 2.05 7.56 3.41
N SER A 254 1.44 6.72 2.57
CA SER A 254 1.51 5.26 2.66
C SER A 254 1.52 4.62 1.28
N SER A 255 2.29 3.54 1.11
CA SER A 255 2.36 2.77 -0.14
C SER A 255 2.63 1.31 0.20
N GLY A 256 1.66 0.43 -0.08
CA GLY A 256 1.83 -1.02 0.06
C GLY A 256 2.93 -1.54 -0.86
N VAL A 257 2.98 -1.05 -2.12
CA VAL A 257 4.03 -1.43 -3.09
C VAL A 257 5.43 -1.12 -2.57
N LEU A 258 5.61 0.05 -1.93
CA LEU A 258 6.89 0.43 -1.34
C LEU A 258 7.25 -0.50 -0.16
N THR A 259 6.28 -0.74 0.73
CA THR A 259 6.48 -1.65 1.87
C THR A 259 6.82 -3.06 1.41
N GLU A 260 6.12 -3.57 0.38
CA GLU A 260 6.42 -4.89 -0.19
C GLU A 260 7.78 -4.94 -0.88
N ALA A 261 8.21 -3.87 -1.57
CA ALA A 261 9.52 -3.79 -2.21
C ALA A 261 10.67 -3.91 -1.19
N VAL A 262 10.60 -3.08 -0.14
CA VAL A 262 11.60 -3.12 0.95
C VAL A 262 11.48 -4.42 1.74
N GLY A 263 10.26 -4.87 2.03
CA GLY A 263 9.99 -6.16 2.69
C GLY A 263 10.55 -7.35 1.90
N ALA A 264 10.58 -7.28 0.58
CA ALA A 264 11.22 -8.28 -0.29
C ALA A 264 12.75 -8.16 -0.36
N GLY A 265 13.36 -7.26 0.41
CA GLY A 265 14.81 -7.02 0.41
C GLY A 265 15.32 -6.41 -0.90
N ARG A 266 14.46 -5.69 -1.65
CA ARG A 266 14.85 -5.08 -2.92
C ARG A 266 15.27 -3.63 -2.77
N PRO A 267 16.40 -3.23 -3.36
CA PRO A 267 16.75 -1.83 -3.53
C PRO A 267 15.63 -1.06 -4.25
N VAL A 268 15.33 0.14 -3.78
CA VAL A 268 14.26 0.96 -4.34
C VAL A 268 14.81 2.26 -4.91
N VAL A 269 14.36 2.65 -6.11
CA VAL A 269 14.45 4.01 -6.61
C VAL A 269 13.07 4.62 -6.58
N ALA A 270 12.83 5.58 -5.71
CA ALA A 270 11.53 6.21 -5.54
C ALA A 270 11.61 7.72 -5.73
N THR A 271 10.59 8.32 -6.33
CA THR A 271 10.42 9.77 -6.29
C THR A 271 10.15 10.23 -4.86
N ARG A 272 10.42 11.51 -4.59
CA ARG A 272 10.31 12.08 -3.25
C ARG A 272 8.85 12.27 -2.83
N PHE A 273 8.37 11.35 -1.98
CA PHE A 273 7.11 11.47 -1.25
C PHE A 273 7.32 11.00 0.22
N PRO A 274 6.48 11.42 1.18
CA PRO A 274 6.74 11.22 2.62
C PRO A 274 7.08 9.79 3.02
N HIS A 275 6.35 8.79 2.52
CA HIS A 275 6.64 7.39 2.85
C HIS A 275 7.95 6.88 2.21
N ALA A 276 8.33 7.39 1.03
CA ALA A 276 9.63 7.04 0.43
C ALA A 276 10.78 7.64 1.24
N VAL A 277 10.63 8.89 1.73
CA VAL A 277 11.61 9.51 2.63
C VAL A 277 11.75 8.68 3.92
N GLU A 278 10.62 8.25 4.52
CA GLU A 278 10.62 7.44 5.74
C GLU A 278 11.31 6.08 5.55
N LEU A 279 11.02 5.38 4.45
CA LEU A 279 11.37 3.96 4.31
C LEU A 279 12.62 3.72 3.46
N VAL A 280 12.95 4.61 2.51
CA VAL A 280 14.05 4.43 1.55
C VAL A 280 15.28 5.26 1.90
N GLU A 281 15.12 6.53 2.32
CA GLU A 281 16.27 7.40 2.66
C GLU A 281 17.20 6.84 3.74
N PRO A 282 16.74 6.04 4.73
CA PRO A 282 17.64 5.39 5.69
C PRO A 282 18.66 4.44 5.05
N GLY A 283 18.50 4.10 3.77
CA GLY A 283 19.49 3.35 3.01
C GLY A 283 18.93 2.19 2.18
N ALA A 284 17.63 1.90 2.22
CA ALA A 284 17.02 0.82 1.42
C ALA A 284 16.96 1.12 -0.09
N GLY A 285 17.56 2.22 -0.55
CA GLY A 285 17.59 2.65 -1.94
C GLY A 285 17.93 4.12 -2.10
N ILE A 286 17.38 4.74 -3.13
CA ILE A 286 17.63 6.15 -3.46
C ILE A 286 16.30 6.88 -3.67
N VAL A 287 16.09 7.96 -2.92
CA VAL A 287 14.99 8.90 -3.15
C VAL A 287 15.46 9.98 -4.13
N VAL A 288 14.69 10.19 -5.18
CA VAL A 288 15.05 11.08 -6.30
C VAL A 288 13.97 12.14 -6.54
N GLU A 289 14.32 13.19 -7.25
CA GLU A 289 13.37 14.20 -7.71
C GLU A 289 12.40 13.64 -8.77
N HIS A 290 11.25 14.29 -8.94
CA HIS A 290 10.19 13.90 -9.88
C HIS A 290 10.56 14.19 -11.35
N ALA A 291 11.66 13.61 -11.82
CA ALA A 291 12.18 13.78 -13.18
C ALA A 291 12.78 12.48 -13.72
N SER A 292 12.59 12.23 -15.02
CA SER A 292 13.16 11.06 -15.71
C SER A 292 14.67 10.96 -15.54
N ALA A 293 15.38 12.11 -15.64
CA ALA A 293 16.84 12.15 -15.47
C ALA A 293 17.26 11.76 -14.04
N ALA A 294 16.51 12.18 -13.03
CA ALA A 294 16.79 11.82 -11.63
C ALA A 294 16.55 10.33 -11.37
N ILE A 295 15.48 9.76 -11.93
CA ILE A 295 15.20 8.32 -11.88
C ILE A 295 16.33 7.54 -12.58
N ALA A 296 16.74 7.97 -13.79
CA ALA A 296 17.84 7.34 -14.52
C ALA A 296 19.16 7.38 -13.72
N ALA A 297 19.48 8.52 -13.10
CA ALA A 297 20.68 8.66 -12.28
C ALA A 297 20.65 7.72 -11.05
N GLY A 298 19.50 7.63 -10.35
CA GLY A 298 19.33 6.72 -9.23
C GLY A 298 19.46 5.25 -9.62
N VAL A 299 18.83 4.85 -10.74
CA VAL A 299 18.93 3.48 -11.28
C VAL A 299 20.37 3.18 -11.70
N ARG A 300 21.01 4.07 -12.47
CA ARG A 300 22.40 3.93 -12.91
C ARG A 300 23.31 3.70 -11.71
N ARG A 301 23.20 4.53 -10.70
CA ARG A 301 24.02 4.44 -9.49
C ARG A 301 23.92 3.07 -8.84
N LEU A 302 22.70 2.55 -8.62
CA LEU A 302 22.52 1.21 -8.04
C LEU A 302 23.02 0.09 -8.97
N LEU A 303 23.02 0.27 -10.29
CA LEU A 303 23.48 -0.75 -11.23
C LEU A 303 25.00 -0.73 -11.44
N THR A 304 25.67 0.41 -11.25
CA THR A 304 27.09 0.58 -11.56
C THR A 304 28.01 0.75 -10.33
N GLU A 305 27.43 1.02 -9.15
CA GLU A 305 28.18 1.16 -7.89
C GLU A 305 27.84 -0.01 -6.96
N PRO A 306 28.65 -1.09 -6.91
CA PRO A 306 28.38 -2.28 -6.09
C PRO A 306 28.13 -1.97 -4.62
N GLU A 307 28.92 -1.07 -4.03
CA GLU A 307 28.78 -0.67 -2.63
C GLU A 307 27.42 0.00 -2.33
N ALA A 308 26.90 0.80 -3.28
CA ALA A 308 25.58 1.43 -3.15
C ALA A 308 24.46 0.39 -3.23
N TYR A 309 24.59 -0.58 -4.12
CA TYR A 309 23.63 -1.68 -4.28
C TYR A 309 23.63 -2.60 -3.05
N GLU A 310 24.81 -3.06 -2.61
CA GLU A 310 24.95 -3.95 -1.46
C GLU A 310 24.42 -3.32 -0.18
N ARG A 311 24.71 -2.04 0.03
CA ARG A 311 24.15 -1.27 1.14
C ARG A 311 22.62 -1.23 1.09
N ALA A 312 22.04 -0.97 -0.08
CA ALA A 312 20.59 -0.90 -0.23
C ALA A 312 19.93 -2.26 0.02
N VAL A 313 20.53 -3.35 -0.44
CA VAL A 313 20.09 -4.73 -0.14
C VAL A 313 20.17 -5.02 1.36
N SER A 314 21.28 -4.68 2.02
CA SER A 314 21.47 -4.93 3.46
C SER A 314 20.42 -4.21 4.29
N VAL A 315 20.23 -2.92 4.07
CA VAL A 315 19.24 -2.11 4.81
C VAL A 315 17.81 -2.57 4.54
N ALA A 316 17.47 -2.91 3.29
CA ALA A 316 16.17 -3.47 2.96
C ALA A 316 15.93 -4.81 3.67
N ALA A 317 16.94 -5.70 3.70
CA ALA A 317 16.86 -6.98 4.39
C ALA A 317 16.71 -6.82 5.92
N GLU A 318 17.44 -5.90 6.54
CA GLU A 318 17.35 -5.59 7.97
C GLU A 318 15.96 -5.04 8.34
N THR A 319 15.38 -4.20 7.47
CA THR A 319 14.07 -3.59 7.68
C THR A 319 12.93 -4.58 7.48
N SER A 320 13.12 -5.56 6.62
CA SER A 320 12.13 -6.50 6.11
C SER A 320 11.40 -7.28 7.24
N ALA A 321 12.11 -7.69 8.32
CA ALA A 321 11.50 -8.39 9.46
C ALA A 321 10.40 -7.55 10.16
N ALA A 322 10.63 -6.25 10.28
CA ALA A 322 9.68 -5.33 10.91
C ALA A 322 8.45 -5.05 10.04
N LEU A 323 8.57 -5.30 8.73
CA LEU A 323 7.51 -5.13 7.72
C LEU A 323 6.76 -6.43 7.41
N ALA A 324 7.16 -7.59 7.96
CA ALA A 324 6.47 -8.84 7.71
C ALA A 324 5.00 -8.81 8.19
N TRP A 325 4.11 -9.54 7.49
CA TRP A 325 2.71 -9.70 7.92
C TRP A 325 2.58 -10.21 9.35
N GLU A 326 3.51 -11.06 9.79
CA GLU A 326 3.57 -11.56 11.16
C GLU A 326 3.83 -10.47 12.17
N ALA A 327 4.73 -9.53 11.86
CA ALA A 327 5.01 -8.38 12.73
C ALA A 327 3.82 -7.40 12.79
N ALA A 328 3.16 -7.16 11.67
CA ALA A 328 1.94 -6.36 11.62
C ALA A 328 0.82 -7.02 12.44
N ALA A 329 0.61 -8.33 12.27
CA ALA A 329 -0.38 -9.11 12.99
C ALA A 329 -0.13 -9.10 14.52
N ASP A 330 1.11 -9.25 14.97
CA ASP A 330 1.46 -9.19 16.39
C ASP A 330 1.16 -7.81 17.00
N ARG A 331 1.48 -6.72 16.28
CA ARG A 331 1.14 -5.35 16.73
C ARG A 331 -0.37 -5.14 16.82
N HIS A 332 -1.15 -5.63 15.85
CA HIS A 332 -2.60 -5.60 15.91
C HIS A 332 -3.15 -6.42 17.07
N ALA A 333 -2.65 -7.64 17.29
CA ALA A 333 -3.07 -8.49 18.41
C ALA A 333 -2.83 -7.82 19.77
N ARG A 334 -1.64 -7.21 19.94
CA ARG A 334 -1.34 -6.43 21.17
C ARG A 334 -2.28 -5.25 21.37
N LEU A 335 -2.58 -4.50 20.32
CA LEU A 335 -3.53 -3.40 20.38
C LEU A 335 -4.93 -3.90 20.79
N ILE A 336 -5.44 -4.95 20.14
CA ILE A 336 -6.74 -5.55 20.43
C ILE A 336 -6.82 -6.02 21.89
N ARG A 337 -5.83 -6.79 22.35
CA ARG A 337 -5.78 -7.27 23.76
C ARG A 337 -5.75 -6.12 24.76
N SER A 338 -5.06 -5.03 24.45
CA SER A 338 -5.03 -3.85 25.33
C SER A 338 -6.40 -3.17 25.47
N LEU A 339 -7.23 -3.21 24.43
CA LEU A 339 -8.59 -2.66 24.45
C LEU A 339 -9.55 -3.57 25.21
N ILE A 340 -9.44 -4.88 25.04
CA ILE A 340 -10.22 -5.88 25.80
C ILE A 340 -9.93 -5.74 27.30
N TRP A 341 -8.64 -5.69 27.68
CA TRP A 341 -8.24 -5.57 29.09
C TRP A 341 -8.77 -4.29 29.73
N ARG A 342 -8.64 -3.13 29.08
CA ARG A 342 -9.13 -1.84 29.59
C ARG A 342 -10.64 -1.86 29.86
N ARG A 343 -11.42 -2.52 29.00
CA ARG A 343 -12.86 -2.65 29.17
C ARG A 343 -13.21 -3.56 30.35
N ALA A 344 -12.46 -4.62 30.58
CA ALA A 344 -12.69 -5.54 31.70
C ALA A 344 -12.35 -4.91 33.05
N THR A 345 -11.58 -3.80 33.08
CA THR A 345 -11.11 -3.11 34.29
C THR A 345 -11.80 -1.75 34.51
N ALA A 346 -12.63 -1.29 33.59
CA ALA A 346 -13.45 -0.06 33.70
C ALA A 346 -14.88 -0.40 34.16
#